data_c831613632dbd992ca59503a64171f20
#
_entry.id   c831613632dbd992ca59503a64171f20
#
_cell.length_a   1.000
_cell.length_b   1.000
_cell.length_c   1.000
_cell.angle_alpha   90.00
_cell.angle_beta   90.00
_cell.angle_gamma   90.00
#
_symmetry.space_group_name_H-M   'P 1'
#
loop_
_entity.id
_entity.type
_entity.pdbx_description
1 polymer ?
#
loop_
_entity_poly.entity_id
_entity_poly.type
_entity_poly.pdbx_seq_one_letter_code
_entity_poly.pdbx_strand_id
1 'polypeptide(L)'
;YPEDKQTNIEQALQYMTNSIKKRCTCFLLSDLMDENNFSHALAIANRKHDVVALRVYDPRENVLPPVGMMFLTDAETGEQMWVDTSDQKVRDGYAKYMADWERDLDVTFKRAGVDVANIRADEDYVRALMTLFKKRA
;
A
#
# COMPACT_ATOMS: atom_id res chain seq x y z
N TYR A 1 -9.54 -2.87 20.12
CA TYR A 1 -9.29 -3.66 18.90
C TYR A 1 -10.50 -3.57 17.99
N PRO A 2 -10.34 -3.09 16.77
CA PRO A 2 -11.46 -3.11 15.86
C PRO A 2 -11.84 -4.56 15.58
N GLU A 3 -13.11 -4.87 15.69
CA GLU A 3 -13.64 -6.19 15.35
C GLU A 3 -13.44 -6.50 13.85
N ASP A 4 -13.31 -5.46 13.06
CA ASP A 4 -13.03 -5.56 11.63
C ASP A 4 -11.52 -5.61 11.41
N LYS A 5 -11.05 -6.76 10.95
CA LYS A 5 -9.62 -7.00 10.67
C LYS A 5 -9.18 -6.50 9.29
N GLN A 6 -10.08 -5.93 8.52
CA GLN A 6 -9.76 -5.45 7.18
C GLN A 6 -9.14 -4.05 7.26
N THR A 7 -8.14 -3.83 6.43
CA THR A 7 -7.51 -2.51 6.28
C THR A 7 -8.52 -1.53 5.67
N ASN A 8 -8.74 -0.40 6.33
CA ASN A 8 -9.62 0.64 5.82
C ASN A 8 -8.92 2.00 5.91
N ILE A 9 -8.15 2.30 4.87
CA ILE A 9 -7.36 3.53 4.78
C ILE A 9 -8.27 4.75 4.65
N GLU A 10 -9.36 4.62 3.89
CA GLU A 10 -10.33 5.71 3.71
C GLU A 10 -10.91 6.17 5.06
N GLN A 11 -11.32 5.22 5.89
CA GLN A 11 -11.89 5.52 7.20
C GLN A 11 -10.87 6.19 8.12
N ALA A 12 -9.63 5.72 8.11
CA ALA A 12 -8.56 6.31 8.90
C ALA A 12 -8.27 7.75 8.48
N LEU A 13 -8.21 8.02 7.18
CA LEU A 13 -7.99 9.35 6.65
C LEU A 13 -9.15 10.29 6.97
N GLN A 14 -10.38 9.83 6.86
CA GLN A 14 -11.57 10.60 7.22
C GLN A 14 -11.58 10.95 8.71
N TYR A 15 -11.26 9.98 9.57
CA TYR A 15 -11.18 10.22 11.01
C TYR A 15 -10.14 11.30 11.34
N MET A 16 -8.95 11.18 10.76
CA MET A 16 -7.87 12.16 10.96
C MET A 16 -8.31 13.55 10.48
N THR A 17 -8.88 13.64 9.29
CA THR A 17 -9.30 14.92 8.69
C THR A 17 -10.36 15.62 9.54
N ASN A 18 -11.31 14.85 10.10
CA ASN A 18 -12.41 15.39 10.88
C ASN A 18 -12.04 15.69 12.33
N SER A 19 -11.10 14.94 12.91
CA SER A 19 -10.77 15.02 14.33
C SER A 19 -9.64 15.98 14.64
N ILE A 20 -8.68 16.15 13.73
CA ILE A 20 -7.52 17.01 13.92
C ILE A 20 -7.72 18.32 13.17
N LYS A 21 -7.93 19.40 13.90
CA LYS A 21 -8.28 20.70 13.32
C LYS A 21 -7.09 21.54 12.91
N LYS A 22 -5.96 21.39 13.61
CA LYS A 22 -4.72 22.11 13.25
C LYS A 22 -3.97 21.35 12.18
N ARG A 23 -3.37 22.09 11.23
CA ARG A 23 -2.51 21.48 10.20
C ARG A 23 -1.35 20.74 10.85
N CYS A 24 -1.14 19.51 10.47
CA CYS A 24 -0.04 18.68 10.95
C CYS A 24 0.55 17.84 9.80
N THR A 25 1.72 17.27 10.06
CA THR A 25 2.31 16.27 9.17
C THR A 25 1.83 14.90 9.62
N CYS A 26 1.25 14.14 8.72
CA CYS A 26 0.72 12.82 8.99
C CYS A 26 1.47 11.75 8.21
N PHE A 27 1.91 10.72 8.91
CA PHE A 27 2.56 9.57 8.30
C PHE A 27 1.57 8.41 8.21
N LEU A 28 1.28 7.99 6.99
CA LEU A 28 0.45 6.81 6.74
C LEU A 28 1.37 5.61 6.56
N LEU A 29 1.48 4.78 7.60
CA LEU A 29 2.32 3.58 7.59
C LEU A 29 1.45 2.36 7.30
N SER A 30 1.65 1.75 6.14
CA SER A 30 0.82 0.62 5.70
C SER A 30 1.47 -0.12 4.53
N ASP A 31 1.03 -1.34 4.28
CA ASP A 31 1.31 -2.03 3.03
C ASP A 31 0.47 -1.47 1.87
N LEU A 32 -0.52 -0.65 2.17
CA LEU A 32 -1.44 0.00 1.24
C LEU A 32 -2.32 -0.96 0.43
N MET A 33 -2.42 -2.20 0.87
CA MET A 33 -3.30 -3.21 0.28
C MET A 33 -4.71 -3.07 0.87
N ASP A 34 -5.50 -2.19 0.25
CA ASP A 34 -6.87 -1.90 0.67
C ASP A 34 -7.80 -2.07 -0.53
N GLU A 35 -8.86 -2.82 -0.34
CA GLU A 35 -9.89 -3.05 -1.37
C GLU A 35 -10.68 -1.78 -1.69
N ASN A 36 -10.76 -0.86 -0.75
CA ASN A 36 -11.54 0.37 -0.91
C ASN A 36 -10.73 1.44 -1.64
N ASN A 37 -11.41 2.22 -2.46
CA ASN A 37 -10.80 3.35 -3.12
C ASN A 37 -10.67 4.51 -2.11
N PHE A 38 -9.45 4.83 -1.72
CA PHE A 38 -9.16 5.89 -0.77
C PHE A 38 -8.65 7.19 -1.43
N SER A 39 -8.66 7.28 -2.76
CA SER A 39 -8.07 8.41 -3.49
C SER A 39 -8.70 9.74 -3.13
N HIS A 40 -10.02 9.79 -2.99
CA HIS A 40 -10.75 11.01 -2.63
C HIS A 40 -10.43 11.45 -1.19
N ALA A 41 -10.46 10.52 -0.24
CA ALA A 41 -10.13 10.80 1.14
C ALA A 41 -8.66 11.24 1.29
N LEU A 42 -7.76 10.66 0.52
CA LEU A 42 -6.34 11.03 0.50
C LEU A 42 -6.15 12.47 0.00
N ALA A 43 -6.83 12.85 -1.06
CA ALA A 43 -6.76 14.21 -1.60
C ALA A 43 -7.28 15.24 -0.59
N ILE A 44 -8.39 14.96 0.09
CA ILE A 44 -8.96 15.83 1.12
C ILE A 44 -8.00 15.96 2.30
N ALA A 45 -7.45 14.84 2.78
CA ALA A 45 -6.51 14.84 3.88
C ALA A 45 -5.25 15.65 3.55
N ASN A 46 -4.73 15.53 2.33
CA ASN A 46 -3.53 16.26 1.93
C ASN A 46 -3.76 17.76 1.72
N ARG A 47 -4.99 18.19 1.48
CA ARG A 47 -5.32 19.62 1.45
C ARG A 47 -5.29 20.23 2.83
N LYS A 48 -5.72 19.47 3.84
CA LYS A 48 -5.80 19.95 5.22
C LYS A 48 -4.49 19.76 5.98
N HIS A 49 -3.79 18.68 5.70
CA HIS A 49 -2.55 18.30 6.38
C HIS A 49 -1.48 17.97 5.34
N ASP A 50 -0.23 17.83 5.80
CA ASP A 50 0.86 17.31 4.97
C ASP A 50 0.91 15.79 5.18
N VAL A 51 0.43 15.03 4.21
CA VAL A 51 0.37 13.58 4.30
C VAL A 51 1.56 12.95 3.58
N VAL A 52 2.25 12.07 4.28
CA VAL A 52 3.37 11.27 3.74
C VAL A 52 3.03 9.80 3.91
N ALA A 53 3.10 9.04 2.84
CA ALA A 53 2.85 7.60 2.89
C ALA A 53 4.16 6.83 3.01
N LEU A 54 4.20 5.91 3.97
CA LEU A 54 5.30 4.97 4.15
C LEU A 54 4.77 3.57 3.83
N ARG A 55 5.09 3.11 2.64
CA ARG A 55 4.66 1.78 2.20
C ARG A 55 5.67 0.74 2.63
N VAL A 56 5.25 -0.13 3.53
CA VAL A 56 6.06 -1.28 3.97
C VAL A 56 5.70 -2.47 3.10
N TYR A 57 6.68 -3.08 2.47
CA TYR A 57 6.44 -4.22 1.59
C TYR A 57 7.50 -5.29 1.75
N ASP A 58 7.09 -6.53 1.48
CA ASP A 58 8.00 -7.67 1.40
C ASP A 58 8.14 -8.04 -0.09
N PRO A 59 9.35 -7.96 -0.68
CA PRO A 59 9.52 -8.26 -2.10
C PRO A 59 9.12 -9.70 -2.46
N ARG A 60 9.08 -10.61 -1.49
CA ARG A 60 8.60 -11.99 -1.71
C ARG A 60 7.11 -12.06 -2.04
N GLU A 61 6.34 -11.04 -1.65
CA GLU A 61 4.91 -10.96 -1.97
C GLU A 61 4.64 -10.65 -3.44
N ASN A 62 5.60 -10.08 -4.12
CA ASN A 62 5.46 -9.69 -5.53
C ASN A 62 5.78 -10.82 -6.50
N VAL A 63 6.35 -11.92 -6.02
CA VAL A 63 6.78 -13.04 -6.85
C VAL A 63 6.31 -14.34 -6.19
N LEU A 64 5.66 -15.20 -6.97
CA LEU A 64 5.30 -16.53 -6.49
C LEU A 64 6.51 -17.47 -6.63
N PRO A 65 6.90 -18.17 -5.55
CA PRO A 65 7.96 -19.17 -5.65
C PRO A 65 7.44 -20.42 -6.38
N PRO A 66 8.32 -21.15 -7.12
CA PRO A 66 7.91 -22.36 -7.84
C PRO A 66 7.87 -23.57 -6.89
N VAL A 67 6.91 -23.61 -6.00
CA VAL A 67 6.79 -24.63 -4.94
C VAL A 67 5.63 -25.59 -5.16
N GLY A 68 4.94 -25.52 -6.30
CA GLY A 68 3.79 -26.38 -6.62
C GLY A 68 2.47 -25.72 -6.26
N MET A 69 1.51 -26.51 -5.82
CA MET A 69 0.17 -26.00 -5.48
C MET A 69 0.21 -25.15 -4.23
N MET A 70 -0.32 -23.94 -4.33
CA MET A 70 -0.50 -23.01 -3.20
C MET A 70 -1.96 -22.61 -3.07
N PHE A 71 -2.40 -22.43 -1.83
CA PHE A 71 -3.73 -21.92 -1.52
C PHE A 71 -3.64 -20.43 -1.30
N LEU A 72 -4.23 -19.66 -2.20
CA LEU A 72 -4.15 -18.18 -2.17
C LEU A 72 -5.52 -17.57 -1.94
N THR A 73 -5.51 -16.43 -1.25
CA THR A 73 -6.70 -15.60 -1.07
C THR A 73 -6.58 -14.37 -1.97
N ASP A 74 -7.61 -14.13 -2.79
CA ASP A 74 -7.66 -12.91 -3.60
C ASP A 74 -7.89 -11.72 -2.68
N ALA A 75 -6.99 -10.74 -2.75
CA ALA A 75 -7.07 -9.53 -1.92
C ALA A 75 -8.28 -8.66 -2.26
N GLU A 76 -8.78 -8.72 -3.49
CA GLU A 76 -9.91 -7.90 -3.92
C GLU A 76 -11.26 -8.51 -3.56
N THR A 77 -11.42 -9.82 -3.77
CA THR A 77 -12.72 -10.50 -3.62
C THR A 77 -12.83 -11.32 -2.35
N GLY A 78 -11.71 -11.62 -1.70
CA GLY A 78 -11.66 -12.55 -0.57
C GLY A 78 -11.81 -14.00 -0.97
N GLU A 79 -11.94 -14.30 -2.26
CA GLU A 79 -12.05 -15.68 -2.74
C GLU A 79 -10.75 -16.44 -2.53
N GLN A 80 -10.88 -17.70 -2.17
CA GLN A 80 -9.76 -18.60 -1.98
C GLN A 80 -9.68 -19.59 -3.12
N MET A 81 -8.46 -19.83 -3.60
CA MET A 81 -8.26 -20.75 -4.71
C MET A 81 -6.92 -21.46 -4.60
N TRP A 82 -6.86 -22.65 -5.18
CA TRP A 82 -5.61 -23.37 -5.38
C TRP A 82 -4.96 -22.91 -6.69
N VAL A 83 -3.69 -22.58 -6.62
CA VAL A 83 -2.91 -22.09 -7.76
C VAL A 83 -1.67 -22.96 -7.91
N ASP A 84 -1.39 -23.42 -9.15
CA ASP A 84 -0.18 -24.15 -9.43
C ASP A 84 0.96 -23.19 -9.72
N THR A 85 1.82 -22.97 -8.73
CA THR A 85 2.94 -22.04 -8.84
C THR A 85 4.13 -22.62 -9.62
N SER A 86 4.09 -23.91 -9.95
CA SER A 86 5.10 -24.50 -10.85
C SER A 86 4.87 -24.11 -12.32
N ASP A 87 3.67 -23.65 -12.67
CA ASP A 87 3.36 -23.13 -14.00
C ASP A 87 3.90 -21.71 -14.14
N GLN A 88 4.81 -21.53 -15.11
CA GLN A 88 5.42 -20.22 -15.33
C GLN A 88 4.39 -19.16 -15.76
N LYS A 89 3.36 -19.54 -16.48
CA LYS A 89 2.29 -18.60 -16.87
C LYS A 89 1.56 -18.03 -15.66
N VAL A 90 1.36 -18.85 -14.63
CA VAL A 90 0.74 -18.43 -13.38
C VAL A 90 1.65 -17.43 -12.65
N ARG A 91 2.94 -17.74 -12.55
CA ARG A 91 3.91 -16.84 -11.91
C ARG A 91 4.03 -15.51 -12.64
N ASP A 92 4.09 -15.54 -13.98
CA ASP A 92 4.17 -14.33 -14.80
C ASP A 92 2.91 -13.47 -14.68
N GLY A 93 1.74 -14.10 -14.65
CA GLY A 93 0.47 -13.40 -14.44
C GLY A 93 0.38 -12.72 -13.09
N TYR A 94 0.84 -13.37 -12.04
CA TYR A 94 0.89 -12.79 -10.70
C TYR A 94 1.85 -11.61 -10.64
N ALA A 95 3.04 -11.75 -11.20
CA ALA A 95 4.04 -10.66 -11.22
C ALA A 95 3.50 -9.43 -11.98
N LYS A 96 2.81 -9.66 -13.09
CA LYS A 96 2.18 -8.57 -13.84
C LYS A 96 1.07 -7.90 -13.05
N TYR A 97 0.24 -8.68 -12.37
CA TYR A 97 -0.83 -8.16 -11.53
C TYR A 97 -0.26 -7.23 -10.44
N MET A 98 0.80 -7.67 -9.77
CA MET A 98 1.44 -6.87 -8.72
C MET A 98 2.09 -5.61 -9.27
N ALA A 99 2.73 -5.69 -10.44
CA ALA A 99 3.34 -4.52 -11.08
C ALA A 99 2.28 -3.49 -11.48
N ASP A 100 1.16 -3.94 -12.02
CA ASP A 100 0.04 -3.06 -12.39
C ASP A 100 -0.56 -2.40 -11.16
N TRP A 101 -0.73 -3.14 -10.08
CA TRP A 101 -1.24 -2.61 -8.82
C TRP A 101 -0.31 -1.52 -8.25
N GLU A 102 0.99 -1.75 -8.25
CA GLU A 102 1.97 -0.77 -7.76
C GLU A 102 1.95 0.51 -8.60
N ARG A 103 1.83 0.37 -9.92
CA ARG A 103 1.75 1.52 -10.81
C ARG A 103 0.49 2.33 -10.58
N ASP A 104 -0.65 1.68 -10.41
CA ASP A 104 -1.92 2.36 -10.13
C ASP A 104 -1.86 3.09 -8.78
N LEU A 105 -1.22 2.49 -7.79
CA LEU A 105 -1.00 3.09 -6.48
C LEU A 105 -0.15 4.37 -6.59
N ASP A 106 0.94 4.32 -7.35
CA ASP A 106 1.81 5.47 -7.58
C ASP A 106 1.04 6.62 -8.25
N VAL A 107 0.20 6.31 -9.22
CA VAL A 107 -0.65 7.32 -9.88
C VAL A 107 -1.61 7.96 -8.88
N THR A 108 -2.23 7.16 -8.02
CA THR A 108 -3.15 7.65 -6.99
C THR A 108 -2.46 8.65 -6.07
N PHE A 109 -1.27 8.33 -5.57
CA PHE A 109 -0.54 9.21 -4.67
C PHE A 109 -0.03 10.48 -5.38
N LYS A 110 0.44 10.37 -6.61
CA LYS A 110 0.88 11.54 -7.37
C LYS A 110 -0.27 12.51 -7.62
N ARG A 111 -1.46 12.01 -7.98
CA ARG A 111 -2.64 12.85 -8.18
C ARG A 111 -3.08 13.55 -6.91
N ALA A 112 -2.91 12.93 -5.78
CA ALA A 112 -3.24 13.54 -4.48
C ALA A 112 -2.14 14.48 -3.98
N GLY A 113 -0.98 14.50 -4.61
CA GLY A 113 0.17 15.32 -4.18
C GLY A 113 0.86 14.78 -2.94
N VAL A 114 0.75 13.49 -2.68
CA VAL A 114 1.30 12.81 -1.50
C VAL A 114 2.60 12.12 -1.85
N ASP A 115 3.66 12.39 -1.10
CA ASP A 115 4.93 11.69 -1.24
C ASP A 115 4.86 10.29 -0.64
N VAL A 116 5.50 9.33 -1.31
CA VAL A 116 5.55 7.94 -0.87
C VAL A 116 6.99 7.49 -0.73
N ALA A 117 7.33 6.90 0.40
CA ALA A 117 8.58 6.16 0.57
C ALA A 117 8.26 4.67 0.63
N ASN A 118 8.95 3.88 -0.17
CA ASN A 118 8.81 2.43 -0.16
C ASN A 118 9.89 1.84 0.76
N ILE A 119 9.44 1.10 1.77
CA ILE A 119 10.32 0.50 2.78
C ILE A 119 10.22 -1.01 2.66
N ARG A 120 11.31 -1.65 2.27
CA ARG A 120 11.39 -3.12 2.27
C ARG A 120 11.45 -3.62 3.71
N ALA A 121 10.65 -4.63 4.01
CA ALA A 121 10.58 -5.20 5.36
C ALA A 121 11.91 -5.82 5.82
N ASP A 122 12.76 -6.24 4.87
CA ASP A 122 14.05 -6.88 5.13
C ASP A 122 15.26 -5.92 5.08
N GLU A 123 15.03 -4.62 4.85
CA GLU A 123 16.08 -3.62 4.75
C GLU A 123 16.03 -2.62 5.91
N ASP A 124 17.10 -1.84 6.03
CA ASP A 124 17.18 -0.75 6.99
C ASP A 124 16.24 0.39 6.57
N TYR A 125 15.19 0.58 7.36
CA TYR A 125 14.19 1.63 7.10
C TYR A 125 14.76 3.05 7.27
N VAL A 126 15.82 3.22 8.03
CA VAL A 126 16.43 4.55 8.28
C VAL A 126 16.91 5.18 6.97
N ARG A 127 17.48 4.38 6.09
CA ARG A 127 17.97 4.86 4.79
C ARG A 127 16.83 5.38 3.91
N ALA A 128 15.71 4.65 3.87
CA ALA A 128 14.54 5.06 3.11
C ALA A 128 13.95 6.37 3.64
N LEU A 129 13.86 6.50 4.96
CA LEU A 129 13.38 7.73 5.61
C LEU A 129 14.30 8.91 5.36
N MET A 130 15.61 8.72 5.44
CA MET A 130 16.58 9.78 5.17
C MET A 130 16.48 10.28 3.73
N THR A 131 16.31 9.38 2.78
CA THR A 131 16.11 9.74 1.37
C THR A 131 14.86 10.58 1.19
N LEU A 132 13.77 10.20 1.83
CA LEU A 132 12.50 10.93 1.79
C LEU A 132 12.67 12.34 2.36
N PHE A 133 13.29 12.48 3.53
CA PHE A 133 13.47 13.78 4.17
C PHE A 133 14.40 14.70 3.36
N LYS A 134 15.44 14.17 2.74
CA LYS A 134 16.28 14.93 1.83
C LYS A 134 15.51 15.49 0.65
N LYS A 135 14.63 14.69 0.06
CA LYS A 135 13.80 15.09 -1.07
C LYS A 135 12.84 16.23 -0.68
N ARG A 136 12.37 16.23 0.56
CA ARG A 136 11.42 17.22 1.06
C ARG A 136 12.09 18.49 1.63
N ALA A 137 13.37 18.45 1.86
CA ALA A 137 14.09 19.58 2.42
C ALA A 137 14.27 20.72 1.40
#